data_3b246a96f7655ee0b9a74ffb3cdc899e
#
_entry.id   3b246a96f7655ee0b9a74ffb3cdc899e
#
_cell.length_a   1.000
_cell.length_b   1.000
_cell.length_c   1.000
_cell.angle_alpha   90.00
_cell.angle_beta   90.00
_cell.angle_gamma   90.00
#
_symmetry.space_group_name_H-M   'P 1'
#
loop_
_entity.id
_entity.type
_entity.pdbx_description
1 polymer ?
#
loop_
_entity_poly.entity_id
_entity_poly.type
_entity_poly.pdbx_seq_one_letter_code
_entity_poly.pdbx_strand_id
1 'polypeptide(L)'
;MKERDYAFGFHDDVKPLFSTGKGLTEEVVREISEIKNEPQWMLDYRLRSFELFHKLPMPDFGPDLSGIRFDDVIYYQKLSGDRARSWDEVPEEIKKTFDRLGIPEAEKRFLSGAVAQYESEVVYHNMKEEFAKLGIIFTDTDTAVQEYPDLVKQYFGTVISNAEHKFSALNSAVWSGGTFIYVPKNVQCQVPVQTYFRINGENAGQFERSLMIIEEGGSIQYIEGCTAPTYTSNSLHAANVEI
;
A
#
# COMPACT_ATOMS: atom_id res chain seq x y z
N MET A 1 -6.07 -4.95 -33.31
CA MET A 1 -6.66 -4.05 -32.27
C MET A 1 -5.71 -2.87 -32.13
N LYS A 2 -6.15 -1.62 -32.37
CA LYS A 2 -5.32 -0.45 -32.03
C LYS A 2 -5.12 -0.47 -30.51
N GLU A 3 -3.86 -0.45 -30.04
CA GLU A 3 -3.56 -0.16 -28.66
C GLU A 3 -4.31 1.11 -28.28
N ARG A 4 -5.19 1.02 -27.30
CA ARG A 4 -5.77 2.24 -26.68
C ARG A 4 -4.63 2.88 -25.93
N ASP A 5 -4.27 4.11 -26.28
CA ASP A 5 -3.31 4.91 -25.53
C ASP A 5 -3.76 4.93 -24.05
N TYR A 6 -2.99 4.24 -23.19
CA TYR A 6 -3.25 4.23 -21.76
C TYR A 6 -2.82 5.58 -21.19
N ALA A 7 -3.81 6.42 -20.88
CA ALA A 7 -3.59 7.81 -20.45
C ALA A 7 -2.73 7.96 -19.19
N PHE A 8 -2.64 6.91 -18.36
CA PHE A 8 -1.88 6.90 -17.10
C PHE A 8 -0.54 6.16 -17.21
N GLY A 9 -0.13 5.76 -18.41
CA GLY A 9 1.14 5.07 -18.67
C GLY A 9 2.40 5.95 -18.59
N PHE A 10 2.27 7.22 -18.17
CA PHE A 10 3.39 8.13 -17.96
C PHE A 10 4.22 7.74 -16.73
N HIS A 11 5.46 8.14 -16.69
CA HIS A 11 6.34 8.06 -15.52
C HIS A 11 6.94 9.43 -15.23
N ASP A 12 7.39 9.63 -14.01
CA ASP A 12 8.07 10.83 -13.56
C ASP A 12 9.52 10.47 -13.21
N ASP A 13 10.46 11.35 -13.51
CA ASP A 13 11.89 11.14 -13.23
C ASP A 13 12.19 11.54 -11.77
N VAL A 14 11.64 10.79 -10.83
CA VAL A 14 11.84 10.99 -9.39
C VAL A 14 12.90 9.99 -8.90
N LYS A 15 13.97 10.52 -8.30
CA LYS A 15 15.02 9.69 -7.71
C LYS A 15 14.63 9.29 -6.30
N PRO A 16 14.72 8.00 -5.93
CA PRO A 16 14.46 7.58 -4.57
C PRO A 16 15.52 8.14 -3.61
N LEU A 17 15.07 8.56 -2.43
CA LEU A 17 15.95 8.91 -1.31
C LEU A 17 16.64 7.65 -0.74
N PHE A 18 15.94 6.52 -0.83
CA PHE A 18 16.42 5.23 -0.41
C PHE A 18 15.84 4.11 -1.29
N SER A 19 16.60 3.03 -1.48
CA SER A 19 16.19 1.82 -2.18
C SER A 19 16.95 0.61 -1.64
N THR A 20 16.26 -0.51 -1.40
CA THR A 20 16.86 -1.78 -0.97
C THR A 20 17.69 -2.48 -2.04
N GLY A 21 17.69 -1.96 -3.26
CA GLY A 21 18.28 -2.68 -4.40
C GLY A 21 17.35 -3.81 -4.88
N LYS A 22 17.88 -4.64 -5.80
CA LYS A 22 17.14 -5.77 -6.40
C LYS A 22 17.32 -7.04 -5.61
N GLY A 23 16.28 -7.88 -5.63
CA GLY A 23 16.26 -9.20 -5.03
C GLY A 23 15.69 -9.22 -3.61
N LEU A 24 15.08 -10.35 -3.24
CA LEU A 24 14.48 -10.57 -1.93
C LEU A 24 15.42 -11.40 -1.05
N THR A 25 15.94 -10.76 -0.01
CA THR A 25 16.78 -11.40 1.01
C THR A 25 16.25 -11.13 2.41
N GLU A 26 16.74 -11.87 3.39
CA GLU A 26 16.39 -11.62 4.80
C GLU A 26 16.83 -10.23 5.24
N GLU A 27 17.98 -9.75 4.75
CA GLU A 27 18.49 -8.41 5.03
C GLU A 27 17.52 -7.33 4.53
N VAL A 28 16.96 -7.48 3.32
CA VAL A 28 15.96 -6.57 2.76
C VAL A 28 14.71 -6.53 3.65
N VAL A 29 14.24 -7.68 4.15
CA VAL A 29 13.08 -7.74 5.06
C VAL A 29 13.35 -7.03 6.38
N ARG A 30 14.54 -7.21 6.95
CA ARG A 30 14.97 -6.52 8.19
C ARG A 30 15.12 -5.03 7.99
N GLU A 31 15.71 -4.62 6.86
CA GLU A 31 15.92 -3.22 6.49
C GLU A 31 14.58 -2.46 6.34
N ILE A 32 13.57 -3.08 5.70
CA ILE A 32 12.22 -2.50 5.63
C ILE A 32 11.64 -2.28 7.03
N SER A 33 11.73 -3.28 7.91
CA SER A 33 11.21 -3.19 9.27
C SER A 33 11.92 -2.13 10.11
N GLU A 34 13.25 -2.01 9.95
CA GLU A 34 14.07 -1.00 10.63
C GLU A 34 13.71 0.42 10.17
N ILE A 35 13.61 0.66 8.85
CA ILE A 35 13.24 1.97 8.28
C ILE A 35 11.86 2.41 8.78
N LYS A 36 10.94 1.46 8.93
CA LYS A 36 9.58 1.71 9.41
C LYS A 36 9.48 1.75 10.94
N ASN A 37 10.60 1.52 11.65
CA ASN A 37 10.65 1.46 13.11
C ASN A 37 9.58 0.53 13.69
N GLU A 38 9.40 -0.64 13.09
CA GLU A 38 8.34 -1.58 13.46
C GLU A 38 8.58 -2.25 14.81
N PRO A 39 7.51 -2.59 15.56
CA PRO A 39 7.65 -3.40 16.76
C PRO A 39 8.12 -4.81 16.42
N GLN A 40 8.82 -5.46 17.38
CA GLN A 40 9.44 -6.77 17.18
C GLN A 40 8.47 -7.84 16.65
N TRP A 41 7.20 -7.84 17.08
CA TRP A 41 6.21 -8.82 16.61
C TRP A 41 5.92 -8.70 15.10
N MET A 42 6.03 -7.48 14.51
CA MET A 42 5.86 -7.28 13.08
C MET A 42 7.10 -7.79 12.32
N LEU A 43 8.30 -7.51 12.81
CA LEU A 43 9.51 -8.10 12.23
C LEU A 43 9.46 -9.63 12.26
N ASP A 44 9.03 -10.23 13.38
CA ASP A 44 8.88 -11.69 13.48
C ASP A 44 7.84 -12.24 12.50
N TYR A 45 6.76 -11.51 12.26
CA TYR A 45 5.76 -11.85 11.25
C TYR A 45 6.34 -11.80 9.83
N ARG A 46 7.11 -10.76 9.50
CA ARG A 46 7.78 -10.62 8.20
C ARG A 46 8.77 -11.75 7.95
N LEU A 47 9.62 -12.06 8.92
CA LEU A 47 10.64 -13.11 8.78
C LEU A 47 10.01 -14.50 8.60
N ARG A 48 8.96 -14.83 9.36
CA ARG A 48 8.20 -16.07 9.13
C ARG A 48 7.59 -16.11 7.73
N SER A 49 7.09 -14.98 7.24
CA SER A 49 6.52 -14.87 5.90
C SER A 49 7.57 -15.02 4.80
N PHE A 50 8.76 -14.48 5.01
CA PHE A 50 9.91 -14.67 4.12
C PHE A 50 10.29 -16.16 4.02
N GLU A 51 10.35 -16.88 5.13
CA GLU A 51 10.58 -18.32 5.10
C GLU A 51 9.49 -19.09 4.33
N LEU A 52 8.22 -18.70 4.54
CA LEU A 52 7.08 -19.30 3.82
C LEU A 52 7.16 -19.01 2.32
N PHE A 53 7.54 -17.82 1.91
CA PHE A 53 7.74 -17.49 0.50
C PHE A 53 8.70 -18.46 -0.19
N HIS A 54 9.80 -18.86 0.46
CA HIS A 54 10.75 -19.81 -0.10
C HIS A 54 10.22 -21.25 -0.11
N LYS A 55 9.35 -21.62 0.83
CA LYS A 55 8.81 -22.98 0.96
C LYS A 55 7.58 -23.24 0.08
N LEU A 56 6.76 -22.21 -0.14
CA LEU A 56 5.51 -22.35 -0.90
C LEU A 56 5.78 -22.41 -2.41
N PRO A 57 5.08 -23.30 -3.14
CA PRO A 57 5.16 -23.36 -4.59
C PRO A 57 4.51 -22.12 -5.23
N MET A 58 4.80 -21.91 -6.50
CA MET A 58 4.03 -20.96 -7.32
C MET A 58 2.57 -21.44 -7.40
N PRO A 59 1.60 -20.52 -7.40
CA PRO A 59 0.21 -20.88 -7.65
C PRO A 59 0.04 -21.63 -8.98
N ASP A 60 -0.80 -22.64 -8.99
CA ASP A 60 -1.14 -23.46 -10.17
C ASP A 60 -2.47 -23.04 -10.82
N PHE A 61 -3.06 -21.95 -10.36
CA PHE A 61 -4.29 -21.33 -10.87
C PHE A 61 -4.02 -19.96 -11.48
N GLY A 62 -4.89 -19.52 -12.39
CA GLY A 62 -4.75 -18.23 -13.07
C GLY A 62 -3.81 -18.28 -14.28
N PRO A 63 -3.19 -17.14 -14.65
CA PRO A 63 -2.26 -17.08 -15.77
C PRO A 63 -0.94 -17.76 -15.46
N ASP A 64 -0.14 -18.03 -16.50
CA ASP A 64 1.24 -18.51 -16.34
C ASP A 64 2.10 -17.42 -15.68
N LEU A 65 2.61 -17.72 -14.50
CA LEU A 65 3.44 -16.83 -13.67
C LEU A 65 4.94 -17.21 -13.71
N SER A 66 5.33 -18.19 -14.53
CA SER A 66 6.72 -18.70 -14.62
C SER A 66 7.73 -17.64 -15.10
N GLY A 67 7.24 -16.57 -15.76
CA GLY A 67 8.05 -15.45 -16.22
C GLY A 67 8.44 -14.45 -15.12
N ILE A 68 7.89 -14.54 -13.91
CA ILE A 68 8.21 -13.61 -12.82
C ILE A 68 9.62 -13.89 -12.31
N ARG A 69 10.43 -12.86 -12.31
CA ARG A 69 11.83 -12.91 -11.83
C ARG A 69 11.94 -12.11 -10.54
N PHE A 70 11.78 -12.78 -9.41
CA PHE A 70 11.83 -12.15 -8.09
C PHE A 70 13.16 -11.46 -7.78
N ASP A 71 14.26 -11.94 -8.36
CA ASP A 71 15.60 -11.36 -8.18
C ASP A 71 15.79 -10.02 -8.93
N ASP A 72 14.91 -9.70 -9.87
CA ASP A 72 14.98 -8.45 -10.65
C ASP A 72 14.11 -7.34 -10.05
N VAL A 73 13.33 -7.62 -9.02
CA VAL A 73 12.39 -6.68 -8.36
C VAL A 73 13.08 -5.92 -7.23
N ILE A 74 12.81 -4.62 -7.15
CA ILE A 74 13.16 -3.77 -6.00
C ILE A 74 11.96 -3.76 -5.06
N TYR A 75 12.15 -4.26 -3.83
CA TYR A 75 11.05 -4.53 -2.90
C TYR A 75 10.64 -3.33 -2.05
N TYR A 76 11.50 -2.32 -1.95
CA TYR A 76 11.17 -1.11 -1.22
C TYR A 76 11.94 0.09 -1.75
N GLN A 77 11.21 1.19 -1.95
CA GLN A 77 11.78 2.50 -2.31
C GLN A 77 11.08 3.61 -1.54
N LYS A 78 11.87 4.51 -0.96
CA LYS A 78 11.38 5.74 -0.32
C LYS A 78 11.70 6.93 -1.21
N LEU A 79 10.68 7.67 -1.64
CA LEU A 79 10.82 8.79 -2.58
C LEU A 79 10.73 10.15 -1.91
N SER A 80 10.03 10.26 -0.77
CA SER A 80 9.86 11.51 -0.03
C SER A 80 10.27 11.37 1.43
N GLY A 81 10.35 12.49 2.12
CA GLY A 81 10.53 12.54 3.56
C GLY A 81 9.26 12.16 4.32
N ASP A 82 8.76 13.08 5.15
CA ASP A 82 7.57 12.83 5.96
C ASP A 82 6.28 12.91 5.13
N ARG A 83 5.25 12.21 5.60
CA ARG A 83 3.92 12.23 5.04
C ARG A 83 3.26 13.60 5.19
N ALA A 84 2.75 14.15 4.11
CA ALA A 84 2.04 15.42 4.07
C ALA A 84 0.59 15.29 4.56
N ARG A 85 0.08 16.34 5.18
CA ARG A 85 -1.34 16.49 5.57
C ARG A 85 -2.11 17.44 4.67
N SER A 86 -1.40 18.16 3.83
CA SER A 86 -1.93 19.07 2.82
C SER A 86 -1.25 18.80 1.49
N TRP A 87 -1.98 18.92 0.37
CA TRP A 87 -1.40 18.81 -0.96
C TRP A 87 -0.32 19.85 -1.24
N ASP A 88 -0.32 20.97 -0.51
CA ASP A 88 0.71 22.03 -0.64
C ASP A 88 2.05 21.65 -0.01
N GLU A 89 2.05 20.64 0.87
CA GLU A 89 3.25 20.09 1.52
C GLU A 89 3.85 18.90 0.74
N VAL A 90 3.08 18.32 -0.19
CA VAL A 90 3.57 17.21 -1.04
C VAL A 90 4.61 17.76 -2.02
N PRO A 91 5.77 17.09 -2.18
CA PRO A 91 6.79 17.51 -3.15
C PRO A 91 6.17 17.75 -4.54
N GLU A 92 6.54 18.85 -5.17
CA GLU A 92 5.91 19.36 -6.40
C GLU A 92 5.92 18.32 -7.54
N GLU A 93 6.96 17.51 -7.64
CA GLU A 93 7.10 16.47 -8.65
C GLU A 93 6.06 15.36 -8.44
N ILE A 94 5.84 14.94 -7.19
CA ILE A 94 4.84 13.92 -6.82
C ILE A 94 3.43 14.51 -6.94
N LYS A 95 3.23 15.77 -6.49
CA LYS A 95 1.94 16.46 -6.57
C LYS A 95 1.43 16.54 -8.02
N LYS A 96 2.29 16.87 -8.98
CA LYS A 96 1.94 16.90 -10.41
C LYS A 96 1.38 15.56 -10.91
N THR A 97 1.91 14.46 -10.42
CA THR A 97 1.39 13.13 -10.75
C THR A 97 -0.05 12.98 -10.28
N PHE A 98 -0.33 13.29 -9.01
CA PHE A 98 -1.68 13.17 -8.46
C PHE A 98 -2.66 14.20 -9.03
N ASP A 99 -2.19 15.40 -9.39
CA ASP A 99 -3.00 16.39 -10.12
C ASP A 99 -3.42 15.86 -11.50
N ARG A 100 -2.50 15.23 -12.24
CA ARG A 100 -2.82 14.58 -13.54
C ARG A 100 -3.81 13.42 -13.39
N LEU A 101 -3.82 12.76 -12.23
CA LEU A 101 -4.76 11.70 -11.89
C LEU A 101 -6.10 12.23 -11.36
N GLY A 102 -6.19 13.53 -11.07
CA GLY A 102 -7.40 14.18 -10.59
C GLY A 102 -7.72 13.92 -9.11
N ILE A 103 -6.80 13.37 -8.32
CA ILE A 103 -7.05 12.97 -6.93
C ILE A 103 -7.33 14.15 -6.01
N PRO A 104 -6.55 15.27 -6.01
CA PRO A 104 -6.82 16.43 -5.15
C PRO A 104 -8.20 17.05 -5.40
N GLU A 105 -8.65 17.08 -6.66
CA GLU A 105 -9.95 17.61 -7.01
C GLU A 105 -11.10 16.69 -6.56
N ALA A 106 -10.93 15.38 -6.68
CA ALA A 106 -11.90 14.39 -6.20
C ALA A 106 -12.07 14.48 -4.68
N GLU A 107 -10.97 14.65 -3.91
CA GLU A 107 -11.00 14.82 -2.47
C GLU A 107 -11.82 16.04 -2.06
N LYS A 108 -11.57 17.20 -2.68
CA LYS A 108 -12.30 18.43 -2.38
C LYS A 108 -13.81 18.29 -2.55
N ARG A 109 -14.26 17.57 -3.57
CA ARG A 109 -15.65 17.52 -3.99
C ARG A 109 -16.45 16.38 -3.41
N PHE A 110 -15.86 15.19 -3.31
CA PHE A 110 -16.63 13.95 -3.15
C PHE A 110 -16.19 13.08 -1.99
N LEU A 111 -15.02 13.31 -1.39
CA LEU A 111 -14.45 12.41 -0.40
C LEU A 111 -14.51 12.96 1.01
N SER A 112 -14.63 12.05 1.99
CA SER A 112 -14.45 12.36 3.42
C SER A 112 -13.00 12.27 3.86
N GLY A 113 -12.14 11.62 3.08
CA GLY A 113 -10.71 11.51 3.30
C GLY A 113 -10.01 10.90 2.10
N ALA A 114 -8.72 11.12 1.99
CA ALA A 114 -7.88 10.56 0.95
C ALA A 114 -6.50 10.14 1.49
N VAL A 115 -5.98 9.04 0.95
CA VAL A 115 -4.60 8.59 1.10
C VAL A 115 -3.98 8.50 -0.29
N ALA A 116 -2.78 9.00 -0.46
CA ALA A 116 -2.02 8.81 -1.69
C ALA A 116 -0.69 8.16 -1.37
N GLN A 117 -0.44 7.01 -1.99
CA GLN A 117 0.80 6.27 -1.89
C GLN A 117 1.54 6.36 -3.23
N TYR A 118 2.83 6.64 -3.16
CA TYR A 118 3.73 6.69 -4.29
C TYR A 118 4.90 5.75 -4.03
N GLU A 119 5.04 4.71 -4.86
CA GLU A 119 5.92 3.56 -4.59
C GLU A 119 5.59 2.87 -3.27
N SER A 120 6.59 2.69 -2.42
CA SER A 120 6.45 1.99 -1.15
C SER A 120 5.96 2.87 0.01
N GLU A 121 5.73 4.18 -0.22
CA GLU A 121 5.45 5.11 0.88
C GLU A 121 4.17 5.92 0.67
N VAL A 122 3.44 6.13 1.75
CA VAL A 122 2.32 7.08 1.77
C VAL A 122 2.87 8.50 1.84
N VAL A 123 2.58 9.28 0.80
CA VAL A 123 3.06 10.66 0.65
C VAL A 123 2.04 11.69 1.11
N TYR A 124 0.78 11.32 1.17
CA TYR A 124 -0.32 12.20 1.58
C TYR A 124 -1.39 11.42 2.34
N HIS A 125 -1.92 12.03 3.41
CA HIS A 125 -3.08 11.54 4.13
C HIS A 125 -3.89 12.68 4.71
N ASN A 126 -5.19 12.64 4.52
CA ASN A 126 -6.14 13.55 5.17
C ASN A 126 -7.48 12.87 5.40
N MET A 127 -8.14 13.21 6.49
CA MET A 127 -9.53 12.89 6.77
C MET A 127 -10.22 14.13 7.32
N LYS A 128 -11.41 14.46 6.80
CA LYS A 128 -12.20 15.59 7.28
C LYS A 128 -12.58 15.39 8.75
N GLU A 129 -12.40 16.42 9.55
CA GLU A 129 -12.55 16.40 11.02
C GLU A 129 -13.93 15.91 11.48
N GLU A 130 -14.98 16.23 10.72
CA GLU A 130 -16.35 15.81 11.01
C GLU A 130 -16.53 14.29 11.03
N PHE A 131 -15.78 13.56 10.18
CA PHE A 131 -15.80 12.08 10.16
C PHE A 131 -14.88 11.48 11.21
N ALA A 132 -13.73 12.10 11.46
CA ALA A 132 -12.82 11.69 12.54
C ALA A 132 -13.50 11.79 13.92
N LYS A 133 -14.34 12.80 14.14
CA LYS A 133 -15.13 12.97 15.38
C LYS A 133 -16.17 11.85 15.63
N LEU A 134 -16.52 11.07 14.61
CA LEU A 134 -17.35 9.88 14.77
C LEU A 134 -16.57 8.68 15.34
N GLY A 135 -15.27 8.82 15.57
CA GLY A 135 -14.38 7.76 16.02
C GLY A 135 -13.89 6.84 14.89
N ILE A 136 -14.14 7.22 13.63
CA ILE A 136 -13.62 6.51 12.48
C ILE A 136 -12.11 6.76 12.40
N ILE A 137 -11.33 5.70 12.26
CA ILE A 137 -9.90 5.78 11.95
C ILE A 137 -9.75 5.49 10.47
N PHE A 138 -9.08 6.38 9.75
CA PHE A 138 -8.67 6.20 8.37
C PHE A 138 -7.24 6.70 8.24
N THR A 139 -6.31 5.80 8.03
CA THR A 139 -4.88 6.10 7.90
C THR A 139 -4.20 5.05 7.03
N ASP A 140 -2.91 5.08 6.90
CA ASP A 140 -2.13 4.01 6.30
C ASP A 140 -1.80 2.91 7.34
N THR A 141 -1.50 1.72 6.83
CA THR A 141 -1.23 0.55 7.70
C THR A 141 0.08 0.69 8.48
N ASP A 142 1.11 1.36 7.93
CA ASP A 142 2.36 1.62 8.65
C ASP A 142 2.11 2.47 9.91
N THR A 143 1.32 3.53 9.75
CA THR A 143 0.89 4.38 10.88
C THR A 143 0.04 3.58 11.87
N ALA A 144 -0.86 2.73 11.39
CA ALA A 144 -1.72 1.93 12.25
C ALA A 144 -0.93 0.94 13.11
N VAL A 145 0.15 0.34 12.60
CA VAL A 145 1.06 -0.52 13.38
C VAL A 145 1.65 0.22 14.58
N GLN A 146 1.92 1.52 14.44
CA GLN A 146 2.50 2.36 15.49
C GLN A 146 1.45 2.90 16.47
N GLU A 147 0.34 3.43 15.95
CA GLU A 147 -0.65 4.16 16.75
C GLU A 147 -1.77 3.25 17.30
N TYR A 148 -2.07 2.14 16.63
CA TYR A 148 -3.13 1.20 16.99
C TYR A 148 -2.66 -0.27 17.03
N PRO A 149 -1.52 -0.56 17.69
CA PRO A 149 -0.86 -1.87 17.61
C PRO A 149 -1.76 -3.04 18.05
N ASP A 150 -2.63 -2.84 19.02
CA ASP A 150 -3.52 -3.88 19.53
C ASP A 150 -4.57 -4.29 18.49
N LEU A 151 -5.18 -3.31 17.81
CA LEU A 151 -6.13 -3.59 16.73
C LEU A 151 -5.43 -4.28 15.57
N VAL A 152 -4.28 -3.77 15.13
CA VAL A 152 -3.54 -4.39 14.03
C VAL A 152 -3.15 -5.82 14.40
N LYS A 153 -2.56 -6.04 15.57
CA LYS A 153 -2.11 -7.36 16.02
C LYS A 153 -3.25 -8.37 16.12
N GLN A 154 -4.46 -7.92 16.46
CA GLN A 154 -5.64 -8.77 16.59
C GLN A 154 -6.15 -9.28 15.23
N TYR A 155 -6.10 -8.45 14.19
CA TYR A 155 -6.80 -8.74 12.92
C TYR A 155 -5.86 -8.98 11.74
N PHE A 156 -4.64 -8.47 11.77
CA PHE A 156 -3.71 -8.55 10.66
C PHE A 156 -3.30 -9.99 10.32
N GLY A 157 -3.52 -10.40 9.08
CA GLY A 157 -3.22 -11.75 8.60
C GLY A 157 -4.23 -12.81 9.05
N THR A 158 -5.40 -12.41 9.55
CA THR A 158 -6.43 -13.36 10.01
C THR A 158 -7.39 -13.78 8.91
N VAL A 159 -7.58 -12.94 7.89
CA VAL A 159 -8.41 -13.24 6.71
C VAL A 159 -7.53 -13.75 5.58
N ILE A 160 -6.45 -13.04 5.25
CA ILE A 160 -5.45 -13.49 4.26
C ILE A 160 -4.18 -13.90 4.99
N SER A 161 -4.07 -15.21 5.24
CA SER A 161 -2.90 -15.77 5.93
C SER A 161 -1.63 -15.64 5.08
N ASN A 162 -0.50 -15.40 5.75
CA ASN A 162 0.81 -15.45 5.10
C ASN A 162 1.20 -16.84 4.58
N ALA A 163 0.46 -17.88 4.95
CA ALA A 163 0.67 -19.27 4.52
C ALA A 163 -0.29 -19.71 3.40
N GLU A 164 -1.17 -18.84 2.91
CA GLU A 164 -2.19 -19.20 1.94
C GLU A 164 -1.58 -19.57 0.57
N HIS A 165 -0.72 -18.73 0.04
CA HIS A 165 0.05 -19.00 -1.19
C HIS A 165 1.31 -18.12 -1.25
N LYS A 166 2.17 -18.39 -2.23
CA LYS A 166 3.48 -17.72 -2.37
C LYS A 166 3.39 -16.19 -2.39
N PHE A 167 2.39 -15.58 -3.05
CA PHE A 167 2.25 -14.13 -3.12
C PHE A 167 1.69 -13.52 -1.83
N SER A 168 0.84 -14.23 -1.06
CA SER A 168 0.45 -13.76 0.27
C SER A 168 1.64 -13.79 1.23
N ALA A 169 2.50 -14.80 1.13
CA ALA A 169 3.76 -14.85 1.87
C ALA A 169 4.69 -13.70 1.46
N LEU A 170 4.85 -13.45 0.15
CA LEU A 170 5.64 -12.34 -0.38
C LEU A 170 5.16 -11.00 0.16
N ASN A 171 3.87 -10.69 -0.05
CA ASN A 171 3.29 -9.45 0.47
C ASN A 171 3.55 -9.35 1.98
N SER A 172 3.27 -10.39 2.75
CA SER A 172 3.46 -10.39 4.21
C SER A 172 4.91 -10.17 4.65
N ALA A 173 5.89 -10.55 3.83
CA ALA A 173 7.31 -10.32 4.12
C ALA A 173 7.76 -8.87 3.84
N VAL A 174 7.23 -8.23 2.77
CA VAL A 174 7.75 -6.96 2.25
C VAL A 174 6.71 -5.84 2.15
N TRP A 175 5.51 -6.03 2.67
CA TRP A 175 4.44 -5.02 2.57
C TRP A 175 4.89 -3.64 3.07
N SER A 176 4.30 -2.61 2.46
CA SER A 176 4.59 -1.22 2.77
C SER A 176 3.38 -0.38 2.39
N GLY A 177 2.94 0.51 3.27
CA GLY A 177 1.75 1.30 3.04
C GLY A 177 0.45 0.47 3.09
N GLY A 178 -0.48 0.79 2.21
CA GLY A 178 -1.83 0.28 2.27
C GLY A 178 -2.73 1.13 3.14
N THR A 179 -3.97 0.69 3.33
CA THR A 179 -5.01 1.44 4.04
C THR A 179 -5.40 0.75 5.34
N PHE A 180 -5.48 1.52 6.41
CA PHE A 180 -6.10 1.09 7.64
C PHE A 180 -7.39 1.85 7.88
N ILE A 181 -8.49 1.09 8.08
CA ILE A 181 -9.80 1.63 8.42
C ILE A 181 -10.33 0.94 9.67
N TYR A 182 -10.82 1.72 10.63
CA TYR A 182 -11.65 1.23 11.72
C TYR A 182 -12.93 2.06 11.78
N VAL A 183 -14.06 1.38 11.75
CA VAL A 183 -15.41 1.99 11.90
C VAL A 183 -16.05 1.46 13.17
N PRO A 184 -16.34 2.33 14.16
CA PRO A 184 -16.96 1.91 15.41
C PRO A 184 -18.37 1.34 15.22
N LYS A 185 -18.85 0.59 16.22
CA LYS A 185 -20.18 0.02 16.26
C LYS A 185 -21.27 1.08 16.02
N ASN A 186 -22.20 0.78 15.10
CA ASN A 186 -23.33 1.62 14.71
C ASN A 186 -22.93 2.98 14.07
N VAL A 187 -21.68 3.19 13.70
CA VAL A 187 -21.23 4.39 12.99
C VAL A 187 -21.33 4.16 11.48
N GLN A 188 -21.95 5.12 10.79
CA GLN A 188 -22.13 5.06 9.34
C GLN A 188 -21.44 6.26 8.67
N CYS A 189 -20.46 6.00 7.80
CA CYS A 189 -19.82 7.02 6.98
C CYS A 189 -20.51 7.08 5.62
N GLN A 190 -21.30 8.11 5.39
CA GLN A 190 -22.10 8.27 4.17
C GLN A 190 -21.26 8.79 2.97
N VAL A 191 -20.11 9.40 3.24
CA VAL A 191 -19.23 9.97 2.22
C VAL A 191 -18.01 9.06 2.06
N PRO A 192 -17.65 8.66 0.82
CA PRO A 192 -16.56 7.72 0.63
C PRO A 192 -15.20 8.26 1.04
N VAL A 193 -14.30 7.36 1.42
CA VAL A 193 -12.86 7.58 1.51
C VAL A 193 -12.16 6.94 0.31
N GLN A 194 -11.02 7.46 -0.09
CA GLN A 194 -10.25 6.91 -1.20
C GLN A 194 -8.79 6.74 -0.86
N THR A 195 -8.21 5.61 -1.27
CA THR A 195 -6.76 5.43 -1.35
C THR A 195 -6.36 5.29 -2.82
N TYR A 196 -5.27 5.94 -3.18
CA TYR A 196 -4.72 5.85 -4.52
C TYR A 196 -3.25 5.42 -4.49
N PHE A 197 -2.95 4.34 -5.23
CA PHE A 197 -1.62 3.76 -5.35
C PHE A 197 -1.03 4.09 -6.71
N ARG A 198 0.20 4.61 -6.70
CA ARG A 198 0.95 4.89 -7.91
C ARG A 198 2.28 4.16 -7.89
N ILE A 199 2.47 3.24 -8.81
CA ILE A 199 3.78 2.71 -9.16
C ILE A 199 4.40 3.66 -10.19
N ASN A 200 5.68 3.98 -10.05
CA ASN A 200 6.37 4.87 -10.98
C ASN A 200 7.71 4.28 -11.47
N GLY A 201 8.45 3.57 -10.64
CA GLY A 201 9.79 3.08 -10.93
C GLY A 201 9.83 1.85 -11.84
N GLU A 202 10.80 1.82 -12.72
CA GLU A 202 11.13 0.63 -13.50
C GLU A 202 11.71 -0.47 -12.59
N ASN A 203 11.24 -1.71 -12.72
CA ASN A 203 11.53 -2.84 -11.83
C ASN A 203 11.10 -2.64 -10.37
N ALA A 204 10.34 -1.60 -10.05
CA ALA A 204 9.79 -1.41 -8.73
C ALA A 204 8.66 -2.42 -8.44
N GLY A 205 8.67 -2.96 -7.23
CA GLY A 205 7.55 -3.70 -6.66
C GLY A 205 6.73 -2.79 -5.74
N GLN A 206 5.40 -2.96 -5.76
CA GLN A 206 4.49 -2.35 -4.80
C GLN A 206 3.70 -3.43 -4.09
N PHE A 207 3.72 -3.41 -2.75
CA PHE A 207 3.21 -4.49 -1.91
C PHE A 207 2.39 -3.90 -0.77
N GLU A 208 1.32 -3.20 -1.10
CA GLU A 208 0.44 -2.63 -0.09
C GLU A 208 -0.35 -3.70 0.66
N ARG A 209 -0.64 -3.42 1.94
CA ARG A 209 -1.48 -4.26 2.78
C ARG A 209 -2.52 -3.43 3.49
N SER A 210 -3.78 -3.60 3.07
CA SER A 210 -4.91 -2.87 3.61
C SER A 210 -5.66 -3.73 4.63
N LEU A 211 -6.05 -3.13 5.76
CA LEU A 211 -6.82 -3.76 6.82
C LEU A 211 -8.02 -2.89 7.19
N MET A 212 -9.23 -3.43 7.05
CA MET A 212 -10.47 -2.72 7.33
C MET A 212 -11.27 -3.47 8.39
N ILE A 213 -11.52 -2.82 9.51
CA ILE A 213 -12.28 -3.36 10.63
C ILE A 213 -13.56 -2.56 10.75
N ILE A 214 -14.69 -3.18 10.45
CA ILE A 214 -16.00 -2.54 10.53
C ILE A 214 -16.81 -3.27 11.61
N GLU A 215 -17.07 -2.58 12.71
CA GLU A 215 -17.83 -3.11 13.83
C GLU A 215 -19.32 -3.29 13.48
N GLU A 216 -20.04 -4.07 14.29
CA GLU A 216 -21.47 -4.36 14.11
C GLU A 216 -22.30 -3.09 13.89
N GLY A 217 -23.07 -3.06 12.79
CA GLY A 217 -23.90 -1.90 12.41
C GLY A 217 -23.10 -0.72 11.83
N GLY A 218 -21.77 -0.83 11.71
CA GLY A 218 -20.92 0.14 11.05
C GLY A 218 -21.02 0.05 9.53
N SER A 219 -20.74 1.16 8.84
CA SER A 219 -20.60 1.16 7.38
C SER A 219 -19.70 2.26 6.88
N ILE A 220 -18.97 1.99 5.79
CA ILE A 220 -18.14 2.93 5.07
C ILE A 220 -18.10 2.55 3.58
N GLN A 221 -17.94 3.55 2.72
CA GLN A 221 -17.63 3.34 1.30
C GLN A 221 -16.14 3.59 1.10
N TYR A 222 -15.45 2.59 0.59
CA TYR A 222 -14.02 2.68 0.28
C TYR A 222 -13.81 2.58 -1.22
N ILE A 223 -12.98 3.47 -1.76
CA ILE A 223 -12.57 3.50 -3.17
C ILE A 223 -11.08 3.29 -3.21
N GLU A 224 -10.63 2.30 -3.95
CA GLU A 224 -9.23 2.06 -4.22
C GLU A 224 -8.93 2.26 -5.70
N GLY A 225 -7.86 2.97 -5.99
CA GLY A 225 -7.36 3.18 -7.34
C GLY A 225 -5.87 2.85 -7.41
N CYS A 226 -5.46 2.20 -8.49
CA CYS A 226 -4.06 1.94 -8.77
C CYS A 226 -3.72 2.25 -10.22
N THR A 227 -2.55 2.84 -10.44
CA THR A 227 -1.97 3.03 -11.78
C THR A 227 -0.49 2.77 -11.79
N ALA A 228 0.01 2.33 -12.94
CA ALA A 228 1.42 2.10 -13.19
C ALA A 228 1.82 2.65 -14.57
N PRO A 229 3.08 3.05 -14.77
CA PRO A 229 3.60 3.37 -16.09
C PRO A 229 3.60 2.14 -17.00
N THR A 230 3.71 2.39 -18.29
CA THR A 230 3.99 1.34 -19.27
C THR A 230 5.49 1.27 -19.49
N TYR A 231 6.11 0.21 -18.98
CA TYR A 231 7.54 -0.10 -19.21
C TYR A 231 7.70 -1.32 -20.09
N THR A 232 8.90 -1.48 -20.66
CA THR A 232 9.32 -2.71 -21.36
C THR A 232 9.89 -3.75 -20.40
N SER A 233 10.18 -3.35 -19.17
CA SER A 233 10.67 -4.19 -18.07
C SER A 233 9.53 -4.62 -17.14
N ASN A 234 9.81 -5.60 -16.28
CA ASN A 234 8.84 -6.12 -15.31
C ASN A 234 8.62 -5.13 -14.16
N SER A 235 7.37 -4.96 -13.76
CA SER A 235 6.97 -4.43 -12.45
C SER A 235 6.08 -5.46 -11.76
N LEU A 236 6.14 -5.54 -10.44
CA LEU A 236 5.35 -6.49 -9.66
C LEU A 236 4.46 -5.74 -8.67
N HIS A 237 3.16 -5.89 -8.82
CA HIS A 237 2.18 -5.39 -7.87
C HIS A 237 1.47 -6.57 -7.20
N ALA A 238 1.59 -6.68 -5.88
CA ALA A 238 0.95 -7.74 -5.12
C ALA A 238 0.35 -7.15 -3.83
N ALA A 239 -0.92 -6.76 -3.93
CA ALA A 239 -1.70 -6.18 -2.85
C ALA A 239 -2.45 -7.24 -2.05
N ASN A 240 -2.65 -7.00 -0.75
CA ASN A 240 -3.56 -7.75 0.10
C ASN A 240 -4.56 -6.80 0.77
N VAL A 241 -5.85 -7.09 0.65
CA VAL A 241 -6.94 -6.33 1.30
C VAL A 241 -7.73 -7.29 2.19
N GLU A 242 -7.72 -7.02 3.49
CA GLU A 242 -8.45 -7.78 4.51
C GLU A 242 -9.61 -6.93 5.06
N ILE A 243 -10.84 -7.49 5.07
CA ILE A 243 -12.05 -6.82 5.55
C ILE A 243 -12.78 -7.72 6.54
#